data_2cbb644b703dd10bc7f8a5d0c88f87ca
#
_entry.id   2cbb644b703dd10bc7f8a5d0c88f87ca
#
_cell.length_a   1.000
_cell.length_b   1.000
_cell.length_c   1.000
_cell.angle_alpha   90.00
_cell.angle_beta   90.00
_cell.angle_gamma   90.00
#
_symmetry.space_group_name_H-M   'P 1'
#
loop_
_entity.id
_entity.type
_entity.pdbx_description
1 polymer ?
#
loop_
_entity_poly.entity_id
_entity_poly.type
_entity_poly.pdbx_seq_one_letter_code
_entity_poly.pdbx_strand_id
1 'polypeptide(L)'
;LDARTGQQRIVRWGSVLLVGLYLILTWVLLLTSIDAVNFEAHELYGAPFLAALGAGLFVYNRRDDNPKTTLGLLGGGLALSVAGMIWAPDAFGRDAATMVSDNLTRGHIVWMSLPMLVLALAPVSREVVLHLKSTGEKGWLKRVPVGAHIVHFGLLLLLLGHLSTTVLVDRGDASHRLSLVKDETIVYEDMGFEFTGLENQSTGLEVGDGFIGANINVYEMEDGDQRTLIGEVTPGTLRFDSQGFPRSEVATLTRWTGDVVFIFDGSQAGTLMTAAGDGG
;
A
#
# COMPACT_ATOMS: atom_id res chain seq x y z
N LEU A 1 -7.83 -39.16 -18.91
CA LEU A 1 -7.34 -37.79 -18.66
C LEU A 1 -6.55 -37.83 -17.37
N ASP A 2 -5.26 -37.60 -17.45
CA ASP A 2 -4.34 -37.60 -16.31
C ASP A 2 -4.84 -36.55 -15.27
N ALA A 3 -4.89 -36.91 -13.99
CA ALA A 3 -5.35 -36.04 -12.90
C ALA A 3 -4.58 -34.69 -12.86
N ARG A 4 -3.30 -34.69 -13.25
CA ARG A 4 -2.47 -33.48 -13.44
C ARG A 4 -3.06 -32.52 -14.46
N THR A 5 -3.55 -33.03 -15.59
CA THR A 5 -4.15 -32.21 -16.66
C THR A 5 -5.46 -31.59 -16.20
N GLY A 6 -6.23 -32.32 -15.38
CA GLY A 6 -7.45 -31.81 -14.77
C GLY A 6 -7.21 -30.68 -13.80
N GLN A 7 -6.25 -30.83 -12.89
CA GLN A 7 -5.89 -29.81 -11.89
C GLN A 7 -5.35 -28.52 -12.55
N GLN A 8 -4.45 -28.65 -13.53
CA GLN A 8 -3.96 -27.49 -14.27
C GLN A 8 -5.06 -26.73 -15.02
N ARG A 9 -6.02 -27.47 -15.58
CA ARG A 9 -7.17 -26.88 -16.26
C ARG A 9 -8.07 -26.11 -15.29
N ILE A 10 -8.37 -26.69 -14.12
CA ILE A 10 -9.18 -26.03 -13.08
C ILE A 10 -8.50 -24.73 -12.61
N VAL A 11 -7.21 -24.78 -12.29
CA VAL A 11 -6.47 -23.57 -11.85
C VAL A 11 -6.45 -22.51 -12.94
N ARG A 12 -6.21 -22.90 -14.20
CA ARG A 12 -6.18 -21.96 -15.33
C ARG A 12 -7.53 -21.28 -15.56
N TRP A 13 -8.62 -22.06 -15.64
CA TRP A 13 -9.97 -21.50 -15.83
C TRP A 13 -10.45 -20.75 -14.59
N GLY A 14 -10.15 -21.25 -13.40
CA GLY A 14 -10.45 -20.58 -12.14
C GLY A 14 -9.75 -19.21 -12.05
N SER A 15 -8.50 -19.11 -12.48
CA SER A 15 -7.78 -17.83 -12.52
C SER A 15 -8.41 -16.83 -13.50
N VAL A 16 -8.79 -17.28 -14.70
CA VAL A 16 -9.47 -16.43 -15.68
C VAL A 16 -10.82 -15.93 -15.14
N LEU A 17 -11.58 -16.82 -14.52
CA LEU A 17 -12.87 -16.45 -13.90
C LEU A 17 -12.67 -15.47 -12.76
N LEU A 18 -11.68 -15.71 -11.88
CA LEU A 18 -11.35 -14.85 -10.75
C LEU A 18 -10.98 -13.44 -11.21
N VAL A 19 -10.10 -13.32 -12.19
CA VAL A 19 -9.71 -12.01 -12.76
C VAL A 19 -10.90 -11.34 -13.42
N GLY A 20 -11.72 -12.07 -14.17
CA GLY A 20 -12.93 -11.53 -14.80
C GLY A 20 -13.92 -10.98 -13.77
N LEU A 21 -14.19 -11.73 -12.70
CA LEU A 21 -15.06 -11.28 -11.62
C LEU A 21 -14.48 -10.06 -10.88
N TYR A 22 -13.17 -10.04 -10.64
CA TYR A 22 -12.51 -8.89 -10.02
C TYR A 22 -12.60 -7.64 -10.88
N LEU A 23 -12.43 -7.76 -12.20
CA LEU A 23 -12.61 -6.65 -13.13
C LEU A 23 -14.05 -6.14 -13.12
N ILE A 24 -15.05 -7.04 -13.09
CA ILE A 24 -16.46 -6.65 -12.98
C ILE A 24 -16.70 -5.90 -11.67
N LEU A 25 -16.19 -6.40 -10.55
CA LEU A 25 -16.27 -5.71 -9.25
C LEU A 25 -15.68 -4.29 -9.34
N THR A 26 -14.47 -4.17 -9.89
CA THR A 26 -13.79 -2.86 -10.06
C THR A 26 -14.65 -1.89 -10.88
N TRP A 27 -15.22 -2.36 -12.00
CA TRP A 27 -16.12 -1.54 -12.81
C TRP A 27 -17.40 -1.14 -12.08
N VAL A 28 -18.01 -2.07 -11.33
CA VAL A 28 -19.20 -1.77 -10.53
C VAL A 28 -18.89 -0.68 -9.50
N LEU A 29 -17.81 -0.84 -8.75
CA LEU A 29 -17.41 0.14 -7.73
C LEU A 29 -17.07 1.51 -8.35
N LEU A 30 -16.41 1.53 -9.51
CA LEU A 30 -16.11 2.76 -10.23
C LEU A 30 -17.39 3.48 -10.72
N LEU A 31 -18.32 2.74 -11.30
CA LEU A 31 -19.56 3.31 -11.85
C LEU A 31 -20.58 3.72 -10.77
N THR A 32 -20.49 3.14 -9.58
CA THR A 32 -21.37 3.49 -8.45
C THR A 32 -20.81 4.61 -7.59
N SER A 33 -19.55 4.98 -7.77
CA SER A 33 -18.91 6.11 -7.09
C SER A 33 -19.28 7.42 -7.81
N ILE A 34 -20.05 8.30 -7.16
CA ILE A 34 -20.55 9.53 -7.78
C ILE A 34 -19.49 10.64 -7.73
N ASP A 35 -18.79 10.79 -6.62
CA ASP A 35 -17.87 11.91 -6.37
C ASP A 35 -16.39 11.53 -6.32
N ALA A 36 -16.07 10.31 -5.90
CA ALA A 36 -14.69 9.78 -5.84
C ALA A 36 -14.71 8.26 -5.78
N VAL A 37 -13.61 7.63 -6.20
CA VAL A 37 -13.43 6.18 -6.04
C VAL A 37 -13.39 5.85 -4.55
N ASN A 38 -14.31 5.01 -4.09
CA ASN A 38 -14.30 4.52 -2.72
C ASN A 38 -13.24 3.42 -2.58
N PHE A 39 -12.02 3.83 -2.19
CA PHE A 39 -10.89 2.91 -2.03
C PHE A 39 -11.15 1.87 -0.94
N GLU A 40 -11.82 2.24 0.16
CA GLU A 40 -12.10 1.31 1.26
C GLU A 40 -13.05 0.18 0.83
N ALA A 41 -14.09 0.51 0.06
CA ALA A 41 -14.96 -0.50 -0.51
C ALA A 41 -14.21 -1.41 -1.49
N HIS A 42 -13.29 -0.85 -2.30
CA HIS A 42 -12.47 -1.64 -3.21
C HIS A 42 -11.52 -2.58 -2.46
N GLU A 43 -10.89 -2.12 -1.39
CA GLU A 43 -10.03 -2.94 -0.53
C GLU A 43 -10.82 -4.05 0.16
N LEU A 44 -11.97 -3.73 0.74
CA LEU A 44 -12.83 -4.68 1.43
C LEU A 44 -13.34 -5.79 0.49
N TYR A 45 -13.94 -5.42 -0.62
CA TYR A 45 -14.50 -6.39 -1.57
C TYR A 45 -13.42 -7.06 -2.43
N GLY A 46 -12.24 -6.45 -2.58
CA GLY A 46 -11.08 -7.01 -3.26
C GLY A 46 -10.33 -8.07 -2.47
N ALA A 47 -10.35 -8.01 -1.14
CA ALA A 47 -9.58 -8.90 -0.28
C ALA A 47 -9.80 -10.40 -0.53
N PRO A 48 -11.04 -10.91 -0.70
CA PRO A 48 -11.28 -12.32 -1.05
C PRO A 48 -10.63 -12.74 -2.37
N PHE A 49 -10.55 -11.83 -3.34
CA PHE A 49 -9.88 -12.09 -4.62
C PHE A 49 -8.37 -12.19 -4.46
N LEU A 50 -7.76 -11.35 -3.59
CA LEU A 50 -6.34 -11.43 -3.26
C LEU A 50 -6.02 -12.74 -2.56
N ALA A 51 -6.84 -13.15 -1.60
CA ALA A 51 -6.70 -14.45 -0.93
C ALA A 51 -6.80 -15.61 -1.92
N ALA A 52 -7.80 -15.57 -2.80
CA ALA A 52 -7.99 -16.61 -3.83
C ALA A 52 -6.86 -16.64 -4.86
N LEU A 53 -6.31 -15.48 -5.23
CA LEU A 53 -5.15 -15.37 -6.12
C LEU A 53 -3.89 -15.98 -5.46
N GLY A 54 -3.62 -15.66 -4.19
CA GLY A 54 -2.54 -16.26 -3.41
C GLY A 54 -2.68 -17.78 -3.32
N ALA A 55 -3.86 -18.27 -2.97
CA ALA A 55 -4.18 -19.70 -2.92
C ALA A 55 -3.99 -20.38 -4.29
N GLY A 56 -4.43 -19.75 -5.36
CA GLY A 56 -4.26 -20.23 -6.73
C GLY A 56 -2.80 -20.34 -7.14
N LEU A 57 -2.00 -19.31 -6.87
CA LEU A 57 -0.56 -19.32 -7.13
C LEU A 57 0.16 -20.38 -6.29
N PHE A 58 -0.22 -20.57 -5.03
CA PHE A 58 0.31 -21.62 -4.19
C PHE A 58 0.04 -23.00 -4.77
N VAL A 59 -1.21 -23.32 -5.10
CA VAL A 59 -1.61 -24.62 -5.66
C VAL A 59 -0.94 -24.86 -7.02
N TYR A 60 -0.90 -23.84 -7.88
CA TYR A 60 -0.28 -23.93 -9.20
C TYR A 60 1.21 -24.28 -9.11
N ASN A 61 1.95 -23.66 -8.21
CA ASN A 61 3.40 -23.91 -8.08
C ASN A 61 3.73 -25.16 -7.25
N ARG A 62 2.74 -25.80 -6.62
CA ARG A 62 2.87 -27.10 -5.94
C ARG A 62 2.17 -28.25 -6.67
N ARG A 63 1.91 -28.10 -7.94
CA ARG A 63 1.20 -29.09 -8.77
C ARG A 63 1.89 -30.47 -8.84
N ASP A 64 3.20 -30.50 -8.60
CA ASP A 64 4.02 -31.72 -8.60
C ASP A 64 4.20 -32.35 -7.21
N ASP A 65 3.74 -31.64 -6.17
CA ASP A 65 3.82 -32.08 -4.77
C ASP A 65 2.63 -32.99 -4.40
N ASN A 66 2.71 -33.64 -3.22
CA ASN A 66 1.61 -34.44 -2.70
C ASN A 66 0.37 -33.56 -2.45
N PRO A 67 -0.79 -33.89 -3.07
CA PRO A 67 -2.00 -33.09 -2.96
C PRO A 67 -2.53 -32.98 -1.52
N LYS A 68 -2.35 -34.03 -0.69
CA LYS A 68 -2.76 -33.99 0.72
C LYS A 68 -1.97 -32.95 1.51
N THR A 69 -0.66 -32.86 1.28
CA THR A 69 0.20 -31.85 1.92
C THR A 69 -0.18 -30.45 1.43
N THR A 70 -0.42 -30.28 0.14
CA THR A 70 -0.84 -29.00 -0.44
C THR A 70 -2.17 -28.52 0.15
N LEU A 71 -3.17 -29.43 0.24
CA LEU A 71 -4.46 -29.11 0.86
C LEU A 71 -4.34 -28.85 2.36
N GLY A 72 -3.50 -29.60 3.08
CA GLY A 72 -3.24 -29.38 4.50
C GLY A 72 -2.64 -28.01 4.79
N LEU A 73 -1.65 -27.57 3.99
CA LEU A 73 -1.05 -26.24 4.11
C LEU A 73 -2.05 -25.13 3.75
N LEU A 74 -2.86 -25.34 2.71
CA LEU A 74 -3.90 -24.38 2.33
C LEU A 74 -4.95 -24.24 3.44
N GLY A 75 -5.39 -25.35 4.00
CA GLY A 75 -6.30 -25.37 5.16
C GLY A 75 -5.70 -24.70 6.39
N GLY A 76 -4.41 -24.93 6.65
CA GLY A 76 -3.66 -24.25 7.72
C GLY A 76 -3.58 -22.74 7.52
N GLY A 77 -3.30 -22.28 6.30
CA GLY A 77 -3.30 -20.86 5.94
C GLY A 77 -4.68 -20.22 6.12
N LEU A 78 -5.74 -20.90 5.69
CA LEU A 78 -7.12 -20.43 5.88
C LEU A 78 -7.50 -20.38 7.38
N ALA A 79 -7.12 -21.41 8.15
CA ALA A 79 -7.33 -21.41 9.58
C ALA A 79 -6.59 -20.25 10.28
N LEU A 80 -5.36 -19.95 9.84
CA LEU A 80 -4.60 -18.81 10.33
C LEU A 80 -5.28 -17.48 9.98
N SER A 81 -5.80 -17.32 8.76
CA SER A 81 -6.58 -16.14 8.37
C SER A 81 -7.78 -15.93 9.30
N VAL A 82 -8.58 -16.97 9.51
CA VAL A 82 -9.76 -16.91 10.39
C VAL A 82 -9.35 -16.63 11.84
N ALA A 83 -8.35 -17.32 12.33
CA ALA A 83 -7.83 -17.14 13.69
C ALA A 83 -7.33 -15.69 13.91
N GLY A 84 -6.56 -15.15 12.96
CA GLY A 84 -6.07 -13.78 13.01
C GLY A 84 -7.21 -12.75 13.03
N MET A 85 -8.22 -12.92 12.18
CA MET A 85 -9.39 -12.05 12.17
C MET A 85 -10.17 -12.07 13.50
N ILE A 86 -10.24 -13.21 14.19
CA ILE A 86 -11.00 -13.34 15.42
C ILE A 86 -10.22 -12.84 16.64
N TRP A 87 -8.93 -13.19 16.73
CA TRP A 87 -8.16 -13.01 17.97
C TRP A 87 -7.13 -11.88 17.93
N ALA A 88 -6.78 -11.39 16.76
CA ALA A 88 -5.75 -10.38 16.61
C ALA A 88 -6.00 -9.43 15.43
N PRO A 89 -7.20 -8.84 15.31
CA PRO A 89 -7.52 -7.95 14.19
C PRO A 89 -6.62 -6.70 14.14
N ASP A 90 -6.08 -6.27 15.27
CA ASP A 90 -5.23 -5.10 15.48
C ASP A 90 -3.72 -5.41 15.54
N ALA A 91 -3.32 -6.66 15.26
CA ALA A 91 -1.91 -7.09 15.38
C ALA A 91 -0.93 -6.34 14.46
N PHE A 92 -1.42 -5.64 13.44
CA PHE A 92 -0.61 -4.93 12.46
C PHE A 92 -0.42 -3.44 12.77
N GLY A 93 -0.69 -3.02 13.99
CA GLY A 93 -0.51 -1.64 14.42
C GLY A 93 -1.82 -0.87 14.55
N ARG A 94 -1.69 0.42 14.85
CA ARG A 94 -2.82 1.29 15.20
C ARG A 94 -3.87 1.38 14.09
N ASP A 95 -3.43 1.61 12.86
CA ASP A 95 -4.34 1.78 11.72
C ASP A 95 -5.10 0.50 11.39
N ALA A 96 -4.56 -0.67 11.75
CA ALA A 96 -5.25 -1.94 11.59
C ALA A 96 -6.56 -2.02 12.38
N ALA A 97 -6.68 -1.28 13.48
CA ALA A 97 -7.89 -1.21 14.29
C ALA A 97 -8.99 -0.32 13.66
N THR A 98 -8.66 0.50 12.65
CA THR A 98 -9.63 1.39 12.01
C THR A 98 -10.71 0.61 11.29
N MET A 99 -11.97 1.01 11.52
CA MET A 99 -13.15 0.38 10.94
C MET A 99 -13.29 0.74 9.45
N VAL A 100 -13.46 -0.26 8.62
CA VAL A 100 -13.77 -0.12 7.19
C VAL A 100 -15.27 -0.34 6.93
N SER A 101 -15.93 -1.08 7.82
CA SER A 101 -17.38 -1.25 7.84
C SER A 101 -17.84 -1.53 9.26
N ASP A 102 -19.16 -1.63 9.49
CA ASP A 102 -19.74 -1.79 10.83
C ASP A 102 -19.11 -2.88 11.71
N ASN A 103 -18.51 -3.91 11.09
CA ASN A 103 -17.95 -5.06 11.82
C ASN A 103 -16.54 -5.47 11.36
N LEU A 104 -15.92 -4.73 10.44
CA LEU A 104 -14.64 -5.10 9.85
C LEU A 104 -13.65 -3.95 9.92
N THR A 105 -12.45 -4.25 10.41
CA THR A 105 -11.32 -3.33 10.44
C THR A 105 -10.36 -3.60 9.28
N ARG A 106 -9.40 -2.69 9.05
CA ARG A 106 -8.29 -2.87 8.09
C ARG A 106 -7.50 -4.14 8.38
N GLY A 107 -7.28 -4.46 9.66
CA GLY A 107 -6.61 -5.69 10.06
C GLY A 107 -7.36 -6.97 9.65
N HIS A 108 -8.69 -6.97 9.62
CA HIS A 108 -9.46 -8.09 9.08
C HIS A 108 -9.18 -8.31 7.59
N ILE A 109 -9.09 -7.22 6.79
CA ILE A 109 -8.74 -7.29 5.36
C ILE A 109 -7.34 -7.90 5.18
N VAL A 110 -6.38 -7.47 6.00
CA VAL A 110 -5.02 -8.00 5.96
C VAL A 110 -4.98 -9.48 6.33
N TRP A 111 -5.61 -9.87 7.43
CA TRP A 111 -5.68 -11.29 7.84
C TRP A 111 -6.35 -12.18 6.80
N MET A 112 -7.36 -11.68 6.09
CA MET A 112 -8.01 -12.42 5.01
C MET A 112 -7.04 -12.75 3.89
N SER A 113 -6.14 -11.84 3.53
CA SER A 113 -5.30 -11.90 2.32
C SER A 113 -3.87 -12.38 2.61
N LEU A 114 -3.23 -11.85 3.66
CA LEU A 114 -1.81 -12.01 3.95
C LEU A 114 -1.36 -13.48 4.08
N PRO A 115 -2.03 -14.36 4.85
CA PRO A 115 -1.58 -15.73 4.99
C PRO A 115 -1.50 -16.49 3.67
N MET A 116 -2.45 -16.24 2.74
CA MET A 116 -2.46 -16.88 1.43
C MET A 116 -1.35 -16.36 0.51
N LEU A 117 -1.08 -15.06 0.54
CA LEU A 117 0.01 -14.46 -0.23
C LEU A 117 1.38 -14.94 0.28
N VAL A 118 1.58 -14.94 1.61
CA VAL A 118 2.82 -15.43 2.22
C VAL A 118 3.03 -16.91 1.95
N LEU A 119 1.97 -17.72 2.03
CA LEU A 119 2.04 -19.15 1.73
C LEU A 119 2.51 -19.41 0.29
N ALA A 120 2.13 -18.55 -0.66
CA ALA A 120 2.52 -18.67 -2.06
C ALA A 120 3.98 -18.27 -2.33
N LEU A 121 4.60 -17.45 -1.47
CA LEU A 121 5.98 -16.97 -1.70
C LEU A 121 7.01 -18.10 -1.85
N ALA A 122 6.98 -19.06 -0.94
CA ALA A 122 7.98 -20.13 -0.93
C ALA A 122 7.98 -20.99 -2.22
N PRO A 123 6.83 -21.54 -2.66
CA PRO A 123 6.81 -22.32 -3.90
C PRO A 123 7.05 -21.47 -5.14
N VAL A 124 6.60 -20.22 -5.21
CA VAL A 124 6.88 -19.34 -6.35
C VAL A 124 8.37 -19.01 -6.43
N SER A 125 9.01 -18.65 -5.30
CA SER A 125 10.45 -18.39 -5.24
C SER A 125 11.26 -19.61 -5.64
N ARG A 126 10.86 -20.81 -5.19
CA ARG A 126 11.48 -22.07 -5.58
C ARG A 126 11.46 -22.28 -7.10
N GLU A 127 10.33 -22.05 -7.75
CA GLU A 127 10.20 -22.18 -9.20
C GLU A 127 11.09 -21.17 -9.95
N VAL A 128 11.16 -19.91 -9.48
CA VAL A 128 12.09 -18.91 -10.04
C VAL A 128 13.53 -19.42 -9.98
N VAL A 129 13.99 -19.88 -8.81
CA VAL A 129 15.36 -20.35 -8.61
C VAL A 129 15.67 -21.59 -9.46
N LEU A 130 14.76 -22.56 -9.51
CA LEU A 130 14.93 -23.79 -10.30
C LEU A 130 15.03 -23.48 -11.79
N HIS A 131 14.19 -22.59 -12.31
CA HIS A 131 14.20 -22.21 -13.70
C HIS A 131 15.42 -21.36 -14.07
N LEU A 132 15.88 -20.46 -13.19
CA LEU A 132 17.12 -19.70 -13.39
C LEU A 132 18.34 -20.64 -13.48
N LYS A 133 18.44 -21.62 -12.61
CA LYS A 133 19.52 -22.63 -12.64
C LYS A 133 19.51 -23.48 -13.92
N SER A 134 18.32 -23.87 -14.38
CA SER A 134 18.17 -24.70 -15.58
C SER A 134 18.41 -23.95 -16.90
N THR A 135 18.33 -22.62 -16.88
CA THR A 135 18.46 -21.77 -18.10
C THR A 135 19.91 -21.69 -18.59
N GLY A 136 20.90 -21.90 -17.69
CA GLY A 136 22.33 -21.92 -18.05
C GLY A 136 22.72 -23.02 -19.06
N GLU A 137 21.93 -24.10 -19.16
CA GLU A 137 22.26 -25.27 -19.99
C GLU A 137 21.54 -25.29 -21.37
N LYS A 138 20.48 -24.50 -21.60
CA LYS A 138 19.51 -24.75 -22.69
C LYS A 138 19.13 -23.58 -23.61
N GLY A 139 19.80 -22.44 -23.57
CA GLY A 139 19.60 -21.33 -24.50
C GLY A 139 18.31 -20.49 -24.31
N TRP A 140 18.23 -19.34 -25.00
CA TRP A 140 17.24 -18.30 -24.75
C TRP A 140 15.76 -18.66 -25.02
N LEU A 141 15.48 -19.61 -25.92
CA LEU A 141 14.12 -20.08 -26.23
C LEU A 141 13.41 -20.76 -25.04
N LYS A 142 14.16 -21.19 -24.02
CA LYS A 142 13.61 -21.73 -22.76
C LYS A 142 13.50 -20.70 -21.63
N ARG A 143 13.75 -19.42 -21.91
CA ARG A 143 13.63 -18.33 -20.94
C ARG A 143 12.17 -17.88 -20.70
N VAL A 144 11.25 -18.18 -21.61
CA VAL A 144 9.83 -17.80 -21.47
C VAL A 144 9.19 -18.32 -20.18
N PRO A 145 9.41 -19.60 -19.75
CA PRO A 145 8.91 -20.07 -18.47
C PRO A 145 9.48 -19.30 -17.26
N VAL A 146 10.76 -18.91 -17.31
CA VAL A 146 11.40 -18.10 -16.24
C VAL A 146 10.70 -16.76 -16.10
N GLY A 147 10.41 -16.08 -17.22
CA GLY A 147 9.70 -14.80 -17.22
C GLY A 147 8.34 -14.90 -16.53
N ALA A 148 7.57 -15.94 -16.77
CA ALA A 148 6.29 -16.15 -16.12
C ALA A 148 6.42 -16.28 -14.59
N HIS A 149 7.42 -17.03 -14.10
CA HIS A 149 7.66 -17.20 -12.66
C HIS A 149 8.15 -15.90 -12.01
N ILE A 150 8.98 -15.11 -12.70
CA ILE A 150 9.40 -13.77 -12.25
C ILE A 150 8.19 -12.83 -12.13
N VAL A 151 7.27 -12.86 -13.11
CA VAL A 151 6.03 -12.07 -13.04
C VAL A 151 5.16 -12.49 -11.85
N HIS A 152 4.99 -13.80 -11.61
CA HIS A 152 4.24 -14.27 -10.44
C HIS A 152 4.88 -13.84 -9.12
N PHE A 153 6.21 -13.91 -9.03
CA PHE A 153 6.95 -13.45 -7.86
C PHE A 153 6.80 -11.94 -7.66
N GLY A 154 6.99 -11.15 -8.72
CA GLY A 154 6.80 -9.70 -8.69
C GLY A 154 5.38 -9.30 -8.31
N LEU A 155 4.38 -10.01 -8.82
CA LEU A 155 2.98 -9.80 -8.45
C LEU A 155 2.74 -10.05 -6.95
N LEU A 156 3.28 -11.13 -6.39
CA LEU A 156 3.16 -11.41 -4.95
C LEU A 156 3.80 -10.30 -4.11
N LEU A 157 4.99 -9.84 -4.48
CA LEU A 157 5.65 -8.73 -3.78
C LEU A 157 4.85 -7.43 -3.90
N LEU A 158 4.29 -7.14 -5.07
CA LEU A 158 3.42 -5.98 -5.29
C LEU A 158 2.17 -6.03 -4.38
N LEU A 159 1.52 -7.19 -4.29
CA LEU A 159 0.32 -7.35 -3.47
C LEU A 159 0.63 -7.28 -1.97
N LEU A 160 1.75 -7.85 -1.53
CA LEU A 160 2.22 -7.70 -0.16
C LEU A 160 2.57 -6.25 0.16
N GLY A 161 3.25 -5.56 -0.74
CA GLY A 161 3.50 -4.12 -0.63
C GLY A 161 2.21 -3.31 -0.56
N HIS A 162 1.23 -3.61 -1.42
CA HIS A 162 -0.09 -2.97 -1.40
C HIS A 162 -0.80 -3.14 -0.04
N LEU A 163 -0.81 -4.35 0.53
CA LEU A 163 -1.37 -4.57 1.86
C LEU A 163 -0.69 -3.69 2.92
N SER A 164 0.64 -3.59 2.88
CA SER A 164 1.41 -2.86 3.88
C SER A 164 1.32 -1.34 3.74
N THR A 165 1.27 -0.82 2.52
CA THR A 165 1.38 0.63 2.25
C THR A 165 0.04 1.30 1.94
N THR A 166 -1.00 0.52 1.67
CA THR A 166 -2.32 1.06 1.28
C THR A 166 -3.40 0.57 2.24
N VAL A 167 -3.54 -0.73 2.42
CA VAL A 167 -4.62 -1.29 3.26
C VAL A 167 -4.38 -1.00 4.73
N LEU A 168 -3.13 -1.14 5.21
CA LEU A 168 -2.76 -0.89 6.61
C LEU A 168 -2.63 0.59 6.98
N VAL A 169 -2.68 1.51 6.02
CA VAL A 169 -2.55 2.94 6.29
C VAL A 169 -3.91 3.62 6.25
N ASP A 170 -4.34 4.17 7.36
CA ASP A 170 -5.53 5.03 7.40
C ASP A 170 -5.20 6.48 7.07
N ARG A 171 -5.32 6.81 5.79
CA ARG A 171 -5.04 8.17 5.28
C ARG A 171 -6.11 9.19 5.67
N GLY A 172 -7.25 8.75 6.16
CA GLY A 172 -8.38 9.60 6.55
C GLY A 172 -8.46 9.87 8.05
N ASP A 173 -7.69 9.20 8.86
CA ASP A 173 -7.73 9.35 10.32
C ASP A 173 -7.36 10.78 10.72
N ALA A 174 -8.27 11.42 11.47
CA ALA A 174 -8.05 12.77 12.01
C ALA A 174 -6.84 12.82 12.96
N SER A 175 -6.43 11.70 13.54
CA SER A 175 -5.25 11.63 14.41
C SER A 175 -3.92 11.81 13.66
N HIS A 176 -3.91 11.61 12.33
CA HIS A 176 -2.76 11.90 11.47
C HIS A 176 -2.71 13.37 11.03
N ARG A 177 -3.68 14.19 11.44
CA ARG A 177 -3.71 15.62 11.15
C ARG A 177 -3.12 16.40 12.31
N LEU A 178 -2.02 17.08 12.05
CA LEU A 178 -1.35 17.93 13.02
C LEU A 178 -1.64 19.39 12.68
N SER A 179 -2.01 20.18 13.69
CA SER A 179 -2.11 21.64 13.58
C SER A 179 -0.84 22.23 14.17
N LEU A 180 0.06 22.69 13.33
CA LEU A 180 1.34 23.24 13.75
C LEU A 180 1.22 24.73 14.02
N VAL A 181 1.78 25.19 15.13
CA VAL A 181 1.95 26.59 15.47
C VAL A 181 3.41 26.97 15.20
N LYS A 182 3.63 28.19 14.69
CA LYS A 182 4.98 28.64 14.34
C LYS A 182 5.89 28.62 15.57
N ASP A 183 7.09 28.09 15.38
CA ASP A 183 8.16 27.97 16.39
C ASP A 183 7.78 27.12 17.63
N GLU A 184 6.70 26.34 17.55
CA GLU A 184 6.31 25.36 18.57
C GLU A 184 6.55 23.94 18.04
N THR A 185 7.16 23.08 18.86
CA THR A 185 7.32 21.67 18.52
C THR A 185 6.12 20.87 19.01
N ILE A 186 5.42 20.21 18.07
CA ILE A 186 4.34 19.27 18.40
C ILE A 186 4.91 17.87 18.27
N VAL A 187 4.71 17.07 19.32
CA VAL A 187 5.15 15.66 19.33
C VAL A 187 3.99 14.77 18.91
N TYR A 188 4.27 13.91 17.93
CA TYR A 188 3.36 12.86 17.49
C TYR A 188 4.14 11.56 17.36
N GLU A 189 3.73 10.55 18.11
CA GLU A 189 4.45 9.28 18.29
C GLU A 189 5.88 9.52 18.81
N ASP A 190 6.89 9.10 18.06
CA ASP A 190 8.32 9.23 18.37
C ASP A 190 9.00 10.42 17.68
N MET A 191 8.20 11.29 17.05
CA MET A 191 8.71 12.42 16.25
C MET A 191 8.17 13.76 16.75
N GLY A 192 9.04 14.78 16.65
CA GLY A 192 8.69 16.17 16.87
C GLY A 192 8.61 16.93 15.55
N PHE A 193 7.63 17.80 15.41
CA PHE A 193 7.38 18.62 14.23
C PHE A 193 7.32 20.08 14.62
N GLU A 194 8.16 20.91 14.00
CA GLU A 194 8.24 22.36 14.26
C GLU A 194 8.03 23.12 12.94
N PHE A 195 6.96 23.88 12.87
CA PHE A 195 6.72 24.77 11.74
C PHE A 195 7.56 26.03 11.89
N THR A 196 8.49 26.27 10.97
CA THR A 196 9.42 27.40 11.03
C THR A 196 9.01 28.59 10.19
N GLY A 197 8.21 28.38 9.15
CA GLY A 197 7.76 29.47 8.29
C GLY A 197 7.12 28.99 6.99
N LEU A 198 6.71 29.95 6.18
CA LEU A 198 6.16 29.70 4.86
C LEU A 198 7.19 29.92 3.77
N GLU A 199 7.22 29.06 2.78
CA GLU A 199 7.88 29.30 1.52
C GLU A 199 6.84 29.74 0.50
N ASN A 200 7.11 30.88 -0.17
CA ASN A 200 6.26 31.39 -1.24
C ASN A 200 7.15 31.72 -2.45
N GLN A 201 6.94 30.98 -3.53
CA GLN A 201 7.72 31.13 -4.76
C GLN A 201 6.77 31.41 -5.93
N SER A 202 6.92 32.57 -6.56
CA SER A 202 6.07 32.98 -7.71
C SER A 202 6.83 32.97 -9.06
N THR A 203 8.15 32.74 -9.05
CA THR A 203 8.96 32.74 -10.26
C THR A 203 10.07 31.68 -10.16
N GLY A 204 10.54 31.18 -11.31
CA GLY A 204 11.66 30.24 -11.36
C GLY A 204 11.28 28.79 -11.03
N LEU A 205 10.00 28.46 -11.03
CA LEU A 205 9.54 27.08 -10.88
C LEU A 205 9.73 26.29 -12.17
N GLU A 206 10.12 25.04 -12.08
CA GLU A 206 10.15 24.11 -13.22
C GLU A 206 8.72 23.72 -13.64
N VAL A 207 7.79 23.65 -12.68
CA VAL A 207 6.41 23.25 -12.89
C VAL A 207 5.48 24.16 -12.11
N GLY A 208 4.39 24.58 -12.75
CA GLY A 208 3.40 25.48 -12.14
C GLY A 208 3.74 26.96 -12.24
N ASP A 209 2.80 27.81 -11.82
CA ASP A 209 2.89 29.27 -11.87
C ASP A 209 3.19 29.88 -10.48
N GLY A 210 3.15 29.09 -9.44
CA GLY A 210 3.51 29.49 -8.07
C GLY A 210 3.48 28.26 -7.14
N PHE A 211 4.23 28.38 -6.05
CA PHE A 211 4.28 27.40 -4.98
C PHE A 211 4.11 28.11 -3.64
N ILE A 212 3.33 27.53 -2.75
CA ILE A 212 3.30 27.88 -1.35
C ILE A 212 3.48 26.62 -0.51
N GLY A 213 4.42 26.62 0.42
CA GLY A 213 4.72 25.50 1.28
C GLY A 213 4.95 25.90 2.73
N ALA A 214 4.88 24.93 3.62
CA ALA A 214 5.21 25.06 5.02
C ALA A 214 6.57 24.41 5.30
N ASN A 215 7.53 25.19 5.78
CA ASN A 215 8.84 24.67 6.19
C ASN A 215 8.69 24.02 7.56
N ILE A 216 9.00 22.74 7.66
CA ILE A 216 8.84 21.93 8.86
C ILE A 216 10.17 21.25 9.17
N ASN A 217 10.69 21.51 10.37
CA ASN A 217 11.76 20.72 10.94
C ASN A 217 11.19 19.47 11.58
N VAL A 218 11.81 18.33 11.28
CA VAL A 218 11.42 17.02 11.83
C VAL A 218 12.51 16.52 12.76
N TYR A 219 12.12 16.18 13.96
CA TYR A 219 13.01 15.72 15.02
C TYR A 219 12.68 14.28 15.41
N GLU A 220 13.69 13.51 15.73
CA GLU A 220 13.54 12.28 16.52
C GLU A 220 13.52 12.67 18.00
N MET A 221 12.51 12.17 18.72
CA MET A 221 12.36 12.46 20.15
C MET A 221 13.01 11.35 20.95
N GLU A 222 13.98 11.72 21.80
CA GLU A 222 14.63 10.80 22.73
C GLU A 222 14.05 10.97 24.14
N ASP A 223 14.28 10.00 25.02
CA ASP A 223 13.86 10.08 26.41
C ASP A 223 14.38 11.35 27.07
N GLY A 224 13.49 12.16 27.66
CA GLY A 224 13.87 13.33 28.45
C GLY A 224 13.92 14.66 27.70
N ASP A 225 13.05 14.93 26.76
CA ASP A 225 12.92 16.17 25.97
C ASP A 225 14.13 16.47 25.03
N GLN A 226 15.05 15.55 24.87
CA GLN A 226 16.10 15.69 23.88
C GLN A 226 15.53 15.45 22.49
N ARG A 227 15.86 16.36 21.56
CA ARG A 227 15.42 16.27 20.18
C ARG A 227 16.62 16.32 19.24
N THR A 228 16.64 15.38 18.30
CA THR A 228 17.68 15.33 17.25
C THR A 228 17.02 15.65 15.91
N LEU A 229 17.48 16.71 15.23
CA LEU A 229 16.97 17.06 13.90
C LEU A 229 17.31 15.94 12.92
N ILE A 230 16.31 15.34 12.31
CA ILE A 230 16.45 14.25 11.33
C ILE A 230 16.17 14.68 9.90
N GLY A 231 15.57 15.85 9.70
CA GLY A 231 15.34 16.40 8.38
C GLY A 231 14.50 17.67 8.38
N GLU A 232 14.48 18.29 7.21
CA GLU A 232 13.63 19.43 6.89
C GLU A 232 12.78 19.09 5.69
N VAL A 233 11.49 19.43 5.72
CA VAL A 233 10.55 19.15 4.64
C VAL A 233 9.67 20.36 4.36
N THR A 234 9.23 20.50 3.12
CA THR A 234 8.38 21.60 2.70
C THR A 234 7.20 21.08 1.90
N PRO A 235 6.20 20.45 2.56
CA PRO A 235 4.94 20.12 1.91
C PRO A 235 4.20 21.39 1.53
N GLY A 236 3.52 21.38 0.37
CA GLY A 236 2.87 22.60 -0.10
C GLY A 236 1.87 22.37 -1.21
N THR A 237 1.57 23.44 -1.92
CA THR A 237 0.65 23.45 -3.04
C THR A 237 1.25 24.22 -4.21
N LEU A 238 1.27 23.59 -5.39
CA LEU A 238 1.56 24.22 -6.66
C LEU A 238 0.30 24.87 -7.23
N ARG A 239 0.43 26.08 -7.73
CA ARG A 239 -0.60 26.80 -8.45
C ARG A 239 -0.43 26.63 -9.95
N PHE A 240 -1.52 26.44 -10.67
CA PHE A 240 -1.59 26.40 -12.12
C PHE A 240 -2.68 27.36 -12.59
N ASP A 241 -2.29 28.59 -12.92
CA ASP A 241 -3.25 29.65 -13.25
C ASP A 241 -4.06 29.35 -14.49
N SER A 242 -3.49 28.65 -15.46
CA SER A 242 -4.17 28.23 -16.70
C SER A 242 -5.21 27.13 -16.49
N GLN A 243 -5.09 26.35 -15.41
CA GLN A 243 -5.96 25.19 -15.16
C GLN A 243 -6.98 25.47 -14.05
N GLY A 244 -6.77 26.49 -13.23
CA GLY A 244 -7.64 26.85 -12.12
C GLY A 244 -7.64 25.87 -10.94
N PHE A 245 -6.75 24.86 -10.95
CA PHE A 245 -6.65 23.85 -9.88
C PHE A 245 -5.28 23.89 -9.22
N PRO A 246 -5.21 24.02 -7.88
CA PRO A 246 -3.98 23.79 -7.16
C PRO A 246 -3.65 22.28 -7.13
N ARG A 247 -2.38 21.94 -7.16
CA ARG A 247 -1.88 20.57 -6.99
C ARG A 247 -1.12 20.49 -5.67
N SER A 248 -1.50 19.54 -4.83
CA SER A 248 -0.73 19.25 -3.62
C SER A 248 0.66 18.73 -3.98
N GLU A 249 1.68 19.34 -3.38
CA GLU A 249 3.06 18.88 -3.46
C GLU A 249 3.43 18.23 -2.14
N VAL A 250 3.65 16.93 -2.23
CA VAL A 250 3.91 16.06 -1.08
C VAL A 250 5.40 16.09 -0.78
N ALA A 251 5.76 16.31 0.48
CA ALA A 251 7.15 16.15 0.92
C ALA A 251 7.32 14.79 1.61
N THR A 252 8.50 14.19 1.48
CA THR A 252 8.80 12.87 2.04
C THR A 252 10.13 12.90 2.76
N LEU A 253 10.12 12.41 4.00
CA LEU A 253 11.33 12.12 4.76
C LEU A 253 11.56 10.61 4.72
N THR A 254 12.59 10.19 3.98
CA THR A 254 12.93 8.77 3.83
C THR A 254 13.76 8.30 5.03
N ARG A 255 13.27 7.24 5.70
CA ARG A 255 13.98 6.55 6.79
C ARG A 255 14.14 5.07 6.41
N TRP A 256 15.10 4.40 7.04
CA TRP A 256 15.31 2.97 6.79
C TRP A 256 14.15 2.09 7.30
N THR A 257 13.34 2.60 8.24
CA THR A 257 12.14 1.94 8.79
C THR A 257 10.89 2.19 7.98
N GLY A 258 10.91 3.16 7.05
CA GLY A 258 9.78 3.58 6.23
C GLY A 258 9.81 5.08 5.97
N ASP A 259 9.07 5.53 4.98
CA ASP A 259 8.95 6.93 4.62
C ASP A 259 7.88 7.63 5.48
N VAL A 260 8.20 8.82 5.95
CA VAL A 260 7.21 9.74 6.53
C VAL A 260 6.76 10.70 5.44
N VAL A 261 5.47 10.68 5.14
CA VAL A 261 4.89 11.45 4.04
C VAL A 261 4.09 12.62 4.61
N PHE A 262 4.43 13.83 4.19
CA PHE A 262 3.78 15.06 4.59
C PHE A 262 2.86 15.55 3.47
N ILE A 263 1.60 15.74 3.80
CA ILE A 263 0.59 16.26 2.88
C ILE A 263 0.04 17.54 3.47
N PHE A 264 0.15 18.63 2.72
CA PHE A 264 -0.42 19.91 3.11
C PHE A 264 -1.94 19.88 2.95
N ASP A 265 -2.68 20.29 4.00
CA ASP A 265 -4.14 20.43 3.90
C ASP A 265 -4.51 21.64 3.03
N GLY A 266 -4.87 21.37 1.79
CA GLY A 266 -5.23 22.40 0.80
C GLY A 266 -6.43 23.26 1.21
N SER A 267 -7.25 22.83 2.17
CA SER A 267 -8.36 23.66 2.69
C SER A 267 -7.86 24.92 3.41
N GLN A 268 -6.63 24.90 3.91
CA GLN A 268 -6.00 26.02 4.59
C GLN A 268 -5.13 26.90 3.65
N ALA A 269 -4.96 26.50 2.40
CA ALA A 269 -4.11 27.22 1.44
C ALA A 269 -4.54 28.69 1.27
N GLY A 270 -5.84 28.98 1.23
CA GLY A 270 -6.37 30.33 1.14
C GLY A 270 -6.01 31.22 2.34
N THR A 271 -6.10 30.66 3.54
CA THR A 271 -5.74 31.38 4.78
C THR A 271 -4.25 31.66 4.84
N LEU A 272 -3.42 30.69 4.42
CA LEU A 272 -1.97 30.84 4.38
C LEU A 272 -1.51 31.80 3.28
N MET A 273 -2.17 31.82 2.12
CA MET A 273 -1.89 32.81 1.06
C MET A 273 -2.16 34.24 1.54
N THR A 274 -3.23 34.44 2.29
CA THR A 274 -3.55 35.75 2.87
C THR A 274 -2.49 36.14 3.91
N ALA A 275 -2.14 35.23 4.81
CA ALA A 275 -1.11 35.47 5.82
C ALA A 275 0.29 35.73 5.21
N ALA A 276 0.65 35.03 4.12
CA ALA A 276 1.90 35.23 3.41
C ALA A 276 1.91 36.55 2.59
N GLY A 277 0.74 37.07 2.19
CA GLY A 277 0.61 38.35 1.52
C GLY A 277 0.67 39.56 2.48
N ASP A 278 0.23 39.38 3.70
CA ASP A 278 0.19 40.47 4.74
C ASP A 278 1.47 40.54 5.59
N GLY A 279 2.36 39.56 5.48
CA GLY A 279 3.52 39.35 6.34
C GLY A 279 4.89 39.53 5.69
N GLY A 280 4.96 40.29 4.59
CA GLY A 280 6.23 40.69 3.98
C GLY A 280 6.97 41.68 4.80
#